data_8ab216ab760b72e877f6a38d6e833a39
#
_entry.id   8ab216ab760b72e877f6a38d6e833a39
#
_cell.length_a   1.000
_cell.length_b   1.000
_cell.length_c   1.000
_cell.angle_alpha   90.00
_cell.angle_beta   90.00
_cell.angle_gamma   90.00
#
_symmetry.space_group_name_H-M   'P 1'
#
loop_
_entity.id
_entity.type
_entity.pdbx_description
1 polymer ?
#
loop_
_entity_poly.entity_id
_entity_poly.type
_entity_poly.pdbx_seq_one_letter_code
_entity_poly.pdbx_strand_id
1 'polypeptide(L)'
;MTRTSATGRASLQRRRSGFTLVELMVTVAVIGLAAGAVALSLPDPRPAVGLEAEQFAARLSRAREEAILTNRPVAADADTAGYGFSSFDGAVWTPLNGVFIARTWGEGVAAPADPVRIVFDPTGVAAPARVRLTRDNQSRIVTVDGAGEVSIHG
;
A
#
# COMPACT_ATOMS: atom_id res chain seq x y z
N MET A 1 -77.57 -53.47 4.67
CA MET A 1 -77.07 -52.56 5.72
C MET A 1 -75.62 -52.46 5.54
N THR A 2 -75.09 -51.42 4.86
CA THR A 2 -73.65 -51.15 4.72
C THR A 2 -73.44 -49.66 4.95
N ARG A 3 -72.73 -49.33 6.04
CA ARG A 3 -72.36 -47.97 6.38
C ARG A 3 -71.02 -47.65 5.74
N THR A 4 -70.98 -46.64 4.88
CA THR A 4 -69.80 -46.12 4.26
C THR A 4 -69.27 -44.94 5.14
N SER A 5 -68.14 -45.12 5.79
CA SER A 5 -67.47 -44.08 6.55
C SER A 5 -66.60 -43.25 5.59
N ALA A 6 -66.94 -41.98 5.39
CA ALA A 6 -66.10 -41.03 4.66
C ALA A 6 -65.03 -40.44 5.58
N THR A 7 -63.75 -40.80 5.36
CA THR A 7 -62.63 -40.23 6.04
C THR A 7 -62.27 -38.89 5.37
N GLY A 8 -62.63 -37.78 6.03
CA GLY A 8 -62.21 -36.45 5.61
C GLY A 8 -60.72 -36.21 5.85
N ARG A 9 -59.96 -36.08 4.79
CA ARG A 9 -58.57 -35.56 4.88
C ARG A 9 -58.61 -34.05 5.12
N ALA A 10 -58.26 -33.65 6.34
CA ALA A 10 -58.00 -32.23 6.62
C ALA A 10 -56.68 -31.83 5.95
N SER A 11 -56.79 -31.09 4.86
CA SER A 11 -55.61 -30.44 4.24
C SER A 11 -55.16 -29.29 5.14
N LEU A 12 -54.00 -29.45 5.80
CA LEU A 12 -53.30 -28.38 6.48
C LEU A 12 -52.83 -27.37 5.43
N GLN A 13 -53.63 -26.36 5.21
CA GLN A 13 -53.33 -25.23 4.35
C GLN A 13 -52.22 -24.43 5.05
N ARG A 14 -50.95 -24.67 4.69
CA ARG A 14 -49.78 -23.89 5.13
C ARG A 14 -50.00 -22.45 4.69
N ARG A 15 -50.37 -21.58 5.62
CA ARG A 15 -50.37 -20.13 5.41
C ARG A 15 -48.99 -19.71 4.98
N ARG A 16 -48.79 -19.34 3.73
CA ARG A 16 -47.61 -18.61 3.27
C ARG A 16 -47.76 -17.19 3.82
N SER A 17 -47.07 -16.90 4.91
CA SER A 17 -46.91 -15.53 5.38
C SER A 17 -46.07 -14.80 4.34
N GLY A 18 -46.68 -13.92 3.57
CA GLY A 18 -45.96 -13.00 2.69
C GLY A 18 -45.25 -11.95 3.55
N PHE A 19 -44.08 -11.52 3.11
CA PHE A 19 -43.34 -10.40 3.73
C PHE A 19 -44.25 -9.15 3.72
N THR A 20 -44.30 -8.44 4.84
CA THR A 20 -44.99 -7.17 4.91
C THR A 20 -44.13 -6.07 4.31
N LEU A 21 -44.77 -5.05 3.73
CA LEU A 21 -44.04 -3.88 3.18
C LEU A 21 -43.17 -3.21 4.24
N VAL A 22 -43.67 -3.15 5.49
CA VAL A 22 -42.92 -2.59 6.63
C VAL A 22 -41.68 -3.41 6.96
N GLU A 23 -41.76 -4.74 6.91
CA GLU A 23 -40.64 -5.63 7.18
C GLU A 23 -39.53 -5.45 6.13
N LEU A 24 -39.93 -5.29 4.84
CA LEU A 24 -38.97 -4.98 3.78
C LEU A 24 -38.29 -3.62 4.01
N MET A 25 -39.07 -2.58 4.37
CA MET A 25 -38.50 -1.24 4.65
C MET A 25 -37.52 -1.27 5.82
N VAL A 26 -37.87 -1.96 6.91
CA VAL A 26 -36.98 -2.09 8.07
C VAL A 26 -35.71 -2.87 7.72
N THR A 27 -35.86 -3.96 6.96
CA THR A 27 -34.71 -4.76 6.53
C THR A 27 -33.72 -3.94 5.69
N VAL A 28 -34.24 -3.19 4.71
CA VAL A 28 -33.41 -2.32 3.87
C VAL A 28 -32.75 -1.22 4.69
N ALA A 29 -33.45 -0.63 5.66
CA ALA A 29 -32.91 0.39 6.55
C ALA A 29 -31.76 -0.18 7.41
N VAL A 30 -31.94 -1.37 7.98
CA VAL A 30 -30.90 -2.04 8.80
C VAL A 30 -29.68 -2.40 7.95
N ILE A 31 -29.90 -2.96 6.75
CA ILE A 31 -28.80 -3.26 5.81
C ILE A 31 -28.06 -1.98 5.41
N GLY A 32 -28.78 -0.90 5.13
CA GLY A 32 -28.18 0.39 4.80
C GLY A 32 -27.32 0.96 5.94
N LEU A 33 -27.80 0.91 7.19
CA LEU A 33 -27.04 1.32 8.36
C LEU A 33 -25.81 0.43 8.58
N ALA A 34 -25.96 -0.89 8.45
CA ALA A 34 -24.87 -1.83 8.60
C ALA A 34 -23.79 -1.62 7.51
N ALA A 35 -24.21 -1.43 6.26
CA ALA A 35 -23.28 -1.13 5.16
C ALA A 35 -22.56 0.19 5.36
N GLY A 36 -23.24 1.22 5.86
CA GLY A 36 -22.64 2.50 6.22
C GLY A 36 -21.60 2.37 7.33
N ALA A 37 -21.88 1.63 8.38
CA ALA A 37 -20.95 1.37 9.47
C ALA A 37 -19.69 0.63 8.98
N VAL A 38 -19.85 -0.37 8.10
CA VAL A 38 -18.73 -1.09 7.50
C VAL A 38 -17.90 -0.16 6.61
N ALA A 39 -18.52 0.68 5.79
CA ALA A 39 -17.80 1.61 4.91
C ALA A 39 -16.94 2.61 5.71
N LEU A 40 -17.40 3.07 6.88
CA LEU A 40 -16.64 3.94 7.78
C LEU A 40 -15.51 3.22 8.53
N SER A 41 -15.57 1.90 8.60
CA SER A 41 -14.56 1.07 9.29
C SER A 41 -13.47 0.55 8.37
N LEU A 42 -13.58 0.78 7.04
CA LEU A 42 -12.55 0.36 6.10
C LEU A 42 -11.29 1.21 6.31
N PRO A 43 -10.11 0.58 6.44
CA PRO A 43 -8.84 1.31 6.46
C PRO A 43 -8.68 2.15 5.19
N ASP A 44 -8.05 3.31 5.30
CA ASP A 44 -7.72 4.13 4.13
C ASP A 44 -6.91 3.27 3.14
N PRO A 45 -7.39 3.07 1.89
CA PRO A 45 -6.70 2.24 0.90
C PRO A 45 -5.38 2.85 0.42
N ARG A 46 -5.09 4.11 0.81
CA ARG A 46 -3.83 4.76 0.47
C ARG A 46 -2.68 4.10 1.25
N PRO A 47 -1.54 3.88 0.60
CA PRO A 47 -0.38 3.31 1.28
C PRO A 47 -0.01 4.14 2.51
N ALA A 48 0.16 3.49 3.66
CA ALA A 48 0.69 4.17 4.84
C ALA A 48 2.11 4.69 4.55
N VAL A 49 2.52 5.81 5.17
CA VAL A 49 3.88 6.35 5.00
C VAL A 49 4.95 5.31 5.34
N GLY A 50 4.63 4.35 6.22
CA GLY A 50 5.50 3.21 6.54
C GLY A 50 5.78 2.32 5.33
N LEU A 51 4.74 1.97 4.56
CA LEU A 51 4.89 1.15 3.36
C LEU A 51 5.73 1.86 2.27
N GLU A 52 5.54 3.16 2.09
CA GLU A 52 6.36 3.96 1.17
C GLU A 52 7.84 3.97 1.62
N ALA A 53 8.09 4.16 2.90
CA ALA A 53 9.44 4.13 3.45
C ALA A 53 10.09 2.75 3.29
N GLU A 54 9.35 1.66 3.52
CA GLU A 54 9.81 0.29 3.31
C GLU A 54 10.14 -0.01 1.85
N GLN A 55 9.27 0.41 0.93
CA GLN A 55 9.50 0.24 -0.51
C GLN A 55 10.72 1.03 -0.99
N PHE A 56 10.89 2.26 -0.52
CA PHE A 56 12.04 3.07 -0.84
C PHE A 56 13.33 2.47 -0.27
N ALA A 57 13.33 2.08 1.02
CA ALA A 57 14.47 1.44 1.67
C ALA A 57 14.89 0.13 0.98
N ALA A 58 13.94 -0.72 0.63
CA ALA A 58 14.21 -1.96 -0.11
C ALA A 58 14.86 -1.70 -1.47
N ARG A 59 14.46 -0.62 -2.15
CA ARG A 59 15.07 -0.23 -3.43
C ARG A 59 16.47 0.37 -3.26
N LEU A 60 16.71 1.12 -2.17
CA LEU A 60 18.06 1.58 -1.83
C LEU A 60 18.99 0.41 -1.56
N SER A 61 18.55 -0.60 -0.82
CA SER A 61 19.35 -1.81 -0.57
C SER A 61 19.68 -2.54 -1.89
N ARG A 62 18.71 -2.64 -2.79
CA ARG A 62 18.97 -3.20 -4.14
C ARG A 62 19.91 -2.34 -4.98
N ALA A 63 19.84 -1.01 -4.87
CA ALA A 63 20.77 -0.11 -5.56
C ALA A 63 22.20 -0.29 -5.08
N ARG A 64 22.39 -0.52 -3.78
CA ARG A 64 23.67 -0.89 -3.20
C ARG A 64 24.18 -2.23 -3.77
N GLU A 65 23.34 -3.24 -3.80
CA GLU A 65 23.67 -4.55 -4.39
C GLU A 65 24.04 -4.42 -5.88
N GLU A 66 23.29 -3.62 -6.64
CA GLU A 66 23.56 -3.35 -8.05
C GLU A 66 24.92 -2.69 -8.26
N ALA A 67 25.27 -1.72 -7.39
CA ALA A 67 26.59 -1.07 -7.46
C ALA A 67 27.74 -2.06 -7.26
N ILE A 68 27.59 -2.99 -6.31
CA ILE A 68 28.57 -4.04 -6.03
C ILE A 68 28.65 -5.03 -7.19
N LEU A 69 27.49 -5.52 -7.67
CA LEU A 69 27.41 -6.54 -8.72
C LEU A 69 27.94 -6.04 -10.06
N THR A 70 27.64 -4.80 -10.42
CA THR A 70 28.04 -4.22 -11.70
C THR A 70 29.42 -3.55 -11.65
N ASN A 71 29.99 -3.43 -10.44
CA ASN A 71 31.22 -2.70 -10.17
C ASN A 71 31.17 -1.25 -10.71
N ARG A 72 30.01 -0.60 -10.54
CA ARG A 72 29.73 0.77 -10.97
C ARG A 72 28.98 1.54 -9.91
N PRO A 73 29.27 2.84 -9.74
CA PRO A 73 28.47 3.66 -8.82
C PRO A 73 27.00 3.70 -9.26
N VAL A 74 26.11 3.58 -8.28
CA VAL A 74 24.66 3.73 -8.46
C VAL A 74 24.17 4.87 -7.58
N ALA A 75 23.48 5.83 -8.17
CA ALA A 75 22.85 6.93 -7.46
C ALA A 75 21.34 6.72 -7.33
N ALA A 76 20.83 7.08 -6.17
CA ALA A 76 19.40 7.28 -5.92
C ALA A 76 19.16 8.77 -5.74
N ASP A 77 18.30 9.35 -6.54
CA ASP A 77 17.86 10.74 -6.46
C ASP A 77 16.42 10.77 -5.94
N ALA A 78 16.19 11.45 -4.82
CA ALA A 78 14.88 11.59 -4.21
C ALA A 78 14.55 13.08 -4.06
N ASP A 79 13.36 13.49 -4.49
CA ASP A 79 12.86 14.86 -4.42
C ASP A 79 11.37 14.88 -3.99
N THR A 80 10.72 16.01 -4.10
CA THR A 80 9.31 16.17 -3.74
C THR A 80 8.36 15.37 -4.65
N ALA A 81 8.74 15.08 -5.88
CA ALA A 81 7.89 14.38 -6.86
C ALA A 81 8.02 12.86 -6.72
N GLY A 82 9.21 12.37 -6.35
CA GLY A 82 9.48 10.95 -6.30
C GLY A 82 10.94 10.62 -6.15
N TYR A 83 11.32 9.44 -6.63
CA TYR A 83 12.70 9.00 -6.63
C TYR A 83 13.03 8.15 -7.85
N GLY A 84 14.28 8.19 -8.26
CA GLY A 84 14.80 7.43 -9.39
C GLY A 84 16.23 6.96 -9.13
N PHE A 85 16.72 6.10 -10.00
CA PHE A 85 18.04 5.51 -9.89
C PHE A 85 18.82 5.64 -11.18
N SER A 86 20.11 5.87 -11.09
CA SER A 86 21.02 5.96 -12.23
C SER A 86 22.35 5.27 -11.92
N SER A 87 22.99 4.72 -12.95
CA SER A 87 24.31 4.12 -12.87
C SER A 87 25.33 5.00 -13.61
N PHE A 88 26.53 5.08 -13.08
CA PHE A 88 27.65 5.81 -13.69
C PHE A 88 28.57 4.87 -14.45
N ASP A 89 28.81 5.15 -15.73
CA ASP A 89 29.68 4.34 -16.59
C ASP A 89 31.14 4.81 -16.66
N GLY A 90 31.46 5.85 -15.89
CA GLY A 90 32.75 6.53 -15.89
C GLY A 90 32.74 7.87 -16.63
N ALA A 91 31.69 8.17 -17.39
CA ALA A 91 31.51 9.42 -18.14
C ALA A 91 30.16 10.08 -17.84
N VAL A 92 29.07 9.31 -17.86
CA VAL A 92 27.72 9.84 -17.71
C VAL A 92 26.89 8.99 -16.74
N TRP A 93 25.87 9.64 -16.14
CA TRP A 93 24.85 8.96 -15.35
C TRP A 93 23.70 8.56 -16.26
N THR A 94 23.39 7.27 -16.32
CA THR A 94 22.30 6.72 -17.13
C THR A 94 21.21 6.18 -16.24
N PRO A 95 19.93 6.58 -16.43
CA PRO A 95 18.81 6.05 -15.67
C PRO A 95 18.73 4.53 -15.77
N LEU A 96 18.49 3.88 -14.63
CA LEU A 96 18.27 2.44 -14.56
C LEU A 96 16.80 2.10 -14.84
N ASN A 97 16.57 0.92 -15.44
CA ASN A 97 15.26 0.41 -15.81
C ASN A 97 14.83 -0.77 -14.92
N GLY A 98 13.71 -1.39 -15.25
CA GLY A 98 13.19 -2.57 -14.56
C GLY A 98 12.78 -2.26 -13.12
N VAL A 99 13.40 -2.92 -12.15
CA VAL A 99 13.10 -2.70 -10.73
C VAL A 99 13.51 -1.32 -10.22
N PHE A 100 14.33 -0.60 -10.97
CA PHE A 100 14.84 0.74 -10.65
C PHE A 100 14.12 1.88 -11.37
N ILE A 101 13.06 1.59 -12.13
CA ILE A 101 12.27 2.63 -12.79
C ILE A 101 11.83 3.69 -11.77
N ALA A 102 11.93 4.96 -12.18
CA ALA A 102 11.53 6.08 -11.32
C ALA A 102 10.08 5.93 -10.84
N ARG A 103 9.82 6.33 -9.60
CA ARG A 103 8.49 6.30 -8.98
C ARG A 103 8.15 7.63 -8.34
N THR A 104 6.90 7.99 -8.43
CA THR A 104 6.30 9.07 -7.64
C THR A 104 5.97 8.55 -6.25
N TRP A 105 6.01 9.44 -5.26
CA TRP A 105 5.51 9.13 -3.91
C TRP A 105 4.00 8.87 -3.95
N GLY A 106 3.54 8.08 -3.01
CA GLY A 106 2.10 7.83 -2.83
C GLY A 106 1.33 9.12 -2.52
N GLU A 107 0.05 9.13 -2.82
CA GLU A 107 -0.82 10.28 -2.61
C GLU A 107 -0.78 10.78 -1.16
N GLY A 108 -0.52 12.07 -0.97
CA GLY A 108 -0.44 12.72 0.34
C GLY A 108 0.88 12.49 1.09
N VAL A 109 1.85 11.79 0.50
CA VAL A 109 3.19 11.67 1.08
C VAL A 109 4.02 12.89 0.68
N ALA A 110 4.51 13.61 1.68
CA ALA A 110 5.47 14.70 1.50
C ALA A 110 6.89 14.18 1.73
N ALA A 111 7.76 14.48 0.78
CA ALA A 111 9.19 14.19 0.80
C ALA A 111 10.01 15.49 1.00
N PRO A 112 11.33 15.42 1.23
CA PRO A 112 12.16 16.60 1.44
C PRO A 112 12.05 17.61 0.29
N ALA A 113 11.97 18.90 0.64
CA ALA A 113 11.96 19.98 -0.33
C ALA A 113 13.30 20.08 -1.08
N ASP A 114 14.39 19.85 -0.37
CA ASP A 114 15.74 19.79 -0.96
C ASP A 114 15.97 18.39 -1.52
N PRO A 115 16.36 18.27 -2.81
CA PRO A 115 16.69 16.99 -3.40
C PRO A 115 17.83 16.28 -2.66
N VAL A 116 17.67 15.00 -2.39
CA VAL A 116 18.67 14.17 -1.73
C VAL A 116 19.24 13.18 -2.74
N ARG A 117 20.55 13.23 -2.97
CA ARG A 117 21.27 12.26 -3.79
C ARG A 117 22.10 11.34 -2.92
N ILE A 118 21.88 10.04 -3.05
CA ILE A 118 22.60 8.98 -2.35
C ILE A 118 23.39 8.21 -3.41
N VAL A 119 24.70 8.14 -3.27
CA VAL A 119 25.55 7.43 -4.23
C VAL A 119 26.21 6.25 -3.51
N PHE A 120 25.92 5.05 -3.97
CA PHE A 120 26.62 3.83 -3.57
C PHE A 120 27.81 3.62 -4.50
N ASP A 121 28.99 3.49 -3.94
CA ASP A 121 30.17 3.13 -4.70
C ASP A 121 30.22 1.61 -5.03
N PRO A 122 31.17 1.14 -5.86
CA PRO A 122 31.30 -0.29 -6.19
C PRO A 122 31.58 -1.20 -4.98
N THR A 123 31.94 -0.66 -3.84
CA THR A 123 32.13 -1.43 -2.59
C THR A 123 30.86 -1.46 -1.74
N GLY A 124 29.80 -0.75 -2.15
CA GLY A 124 28.56 -0.61 -1.43
C GLY A 124 28.55 0.43 -0.33
N VAL A 125 29.61 1.24 -0.21
CA VAL A 125 29.72 2.36 0.72
C VAL A 125 28.95 3.56 0.16
N ALA A 126 28.40 4.38 1.03
CA ALA A 126 27.71 5.62 0.66
C ALA A 126 28.00 6.74 1.67
N ALA A 127 27.88 7.99 1.23
CA ALA A 127 27.83 9.09 2.16
C ALA A 127 26.55 9.01 3.00
N PRO A 128 26.62 9.24 4.34
CA PRO A 128 25.42 9.19 5.18
C PRO A 128 24.35 10.16 4.69
N ALA A 129 23.13 9.67 4.56
CA ALA A 129 21.98 10.44 4.08
C ALA A 129 20.70 10.09 4.83
N ARG A 130 19.75 11.02 4.81
CA ARG A 130 18.44 10.83 5.44
C ARG A 130 17.36 11.38 4.55
N VAL A 131 16.33 10.58 4.33
CA VAL A 131 15.12 10.99 3.61
C VAL A 131 13.93 10.86 4.55
N ARG A 132 13.31 11.99 4.87
CA ARG A 132 12.11 12.02 5.71
C ARG A 132 10.89 12.00 4.82
N LEU A 133 10.00 11.06 5.07
CA LEU A 133 8.69 10.97 4.44
C LEU A 133 7.64 11.26 5.50
N THR A 134 6.69 12.12 5.19
CA THR A 134 5.60 12.48 6.11
C THR A 134 4.25 12.35 5.42
N ARG A 135 3.25 11.94 6.16
CA ARG A 135 1.86 11.94 5.72
C ARG A 135 0.96 12.10 6.93
N ASP A 136 0.07 13.09 6.88
CA ASP A 136 -0.78 13.45 8.00
C ASP A 136 0.07 13.69 9.26
N ASN A 137 -0.20 12.99 10.35
CA ASN A 137 0.59 13.06 11.60
C ASN A 137 1.66 11.95 11.71
N GLN A 138 1.94 11.21 10.65
CA GLN A 138 2.93 10.15 10.64
C GLN A 138 4.21 10.60 9.94
N SER A 139 5.35 10.19 10.47
CA SER A 139 6.67 10.45 9.87
C SER A 139 7.48 9.16 9.86
N ARG A 140 8.25 8.95 8.79
CA ARG A 140 9.27 7.91 8.69
C ARG A 140 10.55 8.50 8.12
N ILE A 141 11.66 8.06 8.64
CA ILE A 141 12.98 8.51 8.17
C ILE A 141 13.71 7.28 7.65
N VAL A 142 14.04 7.29 6.36
CA VAL A 142 14.94 6.32 5.76
C VAL A 142 16.35 6.88 5.86
N THR A 143 17.24 6.13 6.48
CA THR A 143 18.64 6.52 6.72
C THR A 143 19.57 5.56 5.99
N VAL A 144 20.55 6.09 5.32
CA VAL A 144 21.70 5.34 4.80
C VAL A 144 22.90 5.77 5.61
N ASP A 145 23.64 4.83 6.14
CA ASP A 145 24.86 5.12 6.91
C ASP A 145 26.13 5.11 6.03
N GLY A 146 27.28 5.35 6.66
CA GLY A 146 28.58 5.36 5.98
C GLY A 146 29.02 4.00 5.42
N ALA A 147 28.44 2.89 5.87
CA ALA A 147 28.65 1.54 5.32
C ALA A 147 27.66 1.21 4.19
N GLY A 148 26.78 2.14 3.86
CA GLY A 148 25.70 1.93 2.88
C GLY A 148 24.56 1.07 3.41
N GLU A 149 24.46 0.86 4.73
CA GLU A 149 23.33 0.17 5.31
C GLU A 149 22.09 1.06 5.37
N VAL A 150 20.95 0.49 5.01
CA VAL A 150 19.67 1.19 4.96
C VAL A 150 18.81 0.79 6.15
N SER A 151 18.32 1.79 6.88
CA SER A 151 17.44 1.59 8.03
C SER A 151 16.27 2.56 8.02
N ILE A 152 15.18 2.19 8.72
CA ILE A 152 13.96 3.00 8.83
C ILE A 152 13.72 3.30 10.30
N HIS A 153 13.44 4.57 10.57
CA HIS A 153 13.10 5.05 11.90
C HIS A 153 11.75 5.78 11.85
N GLY A 154 10.98 5.69 12.93
CA GLY A 154 9.67 6.27 13.02
C GLY A 154 9.46 7.13 14.21
#